data_f653bec3aa0b747208c20642880edd1e
#
_entry.id   f653bec3aa0b747208c20642880edd1e
#
_cell.length_a   1.000
_cell.length_b   1.000
_cell.length_c   1.000
_cell.angle_alpha   90.00
_cell.angle_beta   90.00
_cell.angle_gamma   90.00
#
_symmetry.space_group_name_H-M   'P 1'
#
loop_
_entity.id
_entity.type
_entity.pdbx_description
1 polymer ?
#
loop_
_entity_poly.entity_id
_entity_poly.type
_entity_poly.pdbx_seq_one_letter_code
_entity_poly.pdbx_strand_id
1 'polypeptide(L)'
;MKNQNARIMNKFIGIILLGLTVSSCSLFQKPSMTQAQIDDMIAENDALKTQVANCKDLEDQLALARMQADDAMLKLANYEGDASSKVHIIVGAFKKSSNADSYSARMKQEGYAGRIIAGPYSFNLVTSGSYNSVKAALNDLYSVRDKVIQTAWIYIE
;
A
#
# COMPACT_ATOMS: atom_id res chain seq x y z
N MET A 1 34.74 -61.26 -37.86
CA MET A 1 33.30 -60.97 -37.68
C MET A 1 32.97 -59.84 -36.68
N LYS A 2 33.87 -58.92 -36.30
CA LYS A 2 33.66 -57.92 -35.29
C LYS A 2 33.29 -56.50 -35.81
N ASN A 3 33.44 -56.26 -37.11
CA ASN A 3 33.28 -54.92 -37.70
C ASN A 3 31.90 -54.61 -38.34
N GLN A 4 31.07 -55.62 -38.55
CA GLN A 4 29.73 -55.40 -39.16
C GLN A 4 28.71 -54.92 -38.16
N ASN A 5 28.77 -55.40 -36.93
CA ASN A 5 27.82 -55.00 -35.89
C ASN A 5 27.97 -53.50 -35.47
N ALA A 6 29.20 -52.98 -35.46
CA ALA A 6 29.48 -51.58 -35.15
C ALA A 6 28.93 -50.62 -36.22
N ARG A 7 28.96 -51.03 -37.52
CA ARG A 7 28.38 -50.18 -38.60
C ARG A 7 26.87 -50.15 -38.60
N ILE A 8 26.21 -51.21 -38.19
CA ILE A 8 24.77 -51.32 -38.11
C ILE A 8 24.30 -50.49 -36.87
N MET A 9 25.00 -50.63 -35.76
CA MET A 9 24.68 -49.90 -34.53
C MET A 9 24.81 -48.38 -34.72
N ASN A 10 25.82 -47.88 -35.42
CA ASN A 10 25.96 -46.45 -35.72
C ASN A 10 24.88 -45.90 -36.68
N LYS A 11 24.38 -46.75 -37.62
CA LYS A 11 23.27 -46.33 -38.50
C LYS A 11 21.96 -46.23 -37.74
N PHE A 12 21.69 -47.11 -36.79
CA PHE A 12 20.49 -47.03 -35.94
C PHE A 12 20.53 -45.88 -34.94
N ILE A 13 21.70 -45.56 -34.38
CA ILE A 13 21.89 -44.39 -33.50
C ILE A 13 21.65 -43.08 -34.27
N GLY A 14 22.14 -43.00 -35.53
CA GLY A 14 21.88 -41.82 -36.37
C GLY A 14 20.41 -41.59 -36.72
N ILE A 15 19.64 -42.64 -36.96
CA ILE A 15 18.22 -42.57 -37.26
C ILE A 15 17.41 -42.20 -36.01
N ILE A 16 17.78 -42.69 -34.82
CA ILE A 16 17.14 -42.37 -33.55
C ILE A 16 17.41 -40.89 -33.17
N LEU A 17 18.63 -40.39 -33.42
CA LEU A 17 18.96 -38.99 -33.18
C LEU A 17 18.22 -38.02 -34.13
N LEU A 18 17.99 -38.42 -35.38
CA LEU A 18 17.24 -37.63 -36.37
C LEU A 18 15.74 -37.58 -36.05
N GLY A 19 15.18 -38.66 -35.47
CA GLY A 19 13.78 -38.76 -35.09
C GLY A 19 13.40 -37.89 -33.88
N LEU A 20 14.35 -37.58 -32.99
CA LEU A 20 14.11 -36.76 -31.79
C LEU A 20 14.07 -35.25 -32.06
N THR A 21 14.61 -34.80 -33.21
CA THR A 21 14.65 -33.35 -33.51
C THR A 21 13.38 -32.80 -34.13
N VAL A 22 12.49 -33.63 -34.68
CA VAL A 22 11.21 -33.16 -35.27
C VAL A 22 10.03 -33.17 -34.29
N SER A 23 10.18 -33.79 -33.11
CA SER A 23 9.10 -33.87 -32.14
C SER A 23 9.05 -32.69 -31.16
N SER A 24 10.05 -31.80 -31.16
CA SER A 24 10.09 -30.70 -30.16
C SER A 24 9.48 -29.38 -30.62
N CYS A 25 9.00 -29.25 -31.87
CA CYS A 25 8.39 -28.03 -32.35
C CYS A 25 6.91 -27.84 -31.97
N SER A 26 6.20 -28.89 -31.52
CA SER A 26 4.79 -28.78 -31.18
C SER A 26 4.51 -28.39 -29.73
N LEU A 27 5.52 -28.41 -28.84
CA LEU A 27 5.39 -28.07 -27.43
C LEU A 27 5.44 -26.56 -27.15
N PHE A 28 5.75 -25.71 -28.14
CA PHE A 28 5.83 -24.27 -28.04
C PHE A 28 4.72 -23.53 -28.81
N GLN A 29 3.67 -24.19 -29.26
CA GLN A 29 2.48 -23.47 -29.69
C GLN A 29 1.79 -22.93 -28.45
N LYS A 30 2.12 -21.66 -28.09
CA LYS A 30 1.25 -20.87 -27.20
C LYS A 30 -0.16 -20.97 -27.77
N PRO A 31 -1.17 -21.35 -26.95
CA PRO A 31 -2.54 -21.31 -27.43
C PRO A 31 -2.78 -19.90 -27.96
N SER A 32 -3.07 -19.77 -29.24
CA SER A 32 -3.41 -18.50 -29.84
C SER A 32 -4.73 -18.07 -29.20
N MET A 33 -4.68 -16.97 -28.46
CA MET A 33 -5.89 -16.37 -27.88
C MET A 33 -6.87 -16.10 -29.01
N THR A 34 -8.12 -16.40 -28.79
CA THR A 34 -9.19 -16.04 -29.73
C THR A 34 -9.35 -14.53 -29.77
N GLN A 35 -9.81 -13.97 -30.90
CA GLN A 35 -10.05 -12.53 -31.02
C GLN A 35 -10.97 -12.01 -29.89
N ALA A 36 -11.98 -12.78 -29.53
CA ALA A 36 -12.89 -12.44 -28.42
C ALA A 36 -12.15 -12.31 -27.08
N GLN A 37 -11.21 -13.19 -26.77
CA GLN A 37 -10.40 -13.08 -25.54
C GLN A 37 -9.48 -11.85 -25.55
N ILE A 38 -8.97 -11.47 -26.72
CA ILE A 38 -8.16 -10.26 -26.89
C ILE A 38 -9.04 -9.02 -26.65
N ASP A 39 -10.23 -8.99 -27.25
CA ASP A 39 -11.16 -7.87 -27.13
C ASP A 39 -11.65 -7.71 -25.68
N ASP A 40 -11.96 -8.81 -24.98
CA ASP A 40 -12.31 -8.80 -23.56
C ASP A 40 -11.16 -8.25 -22.69
N MET A 41 -9.93 -8.68 -22.92
CA MET A 41 -8.76 -8.17 -22.19
C MET A 41 -8.49 -6.68 -22.46
N ILE A 42 -8.74 -6.20 -23.67
CA ILE A 42 -8.63 -4.77 -24.01
C ILE A 42 -9.69 -3.99 -23.25
N ALA A 43 -10.94 -4.45 -23.24
CA ALA A 43 -12.03 -3.81 -22.51
C ALA A 43 -11.78 -3.76 -21.00
N GLU A 44 -11.28 -4.87 -20.40
CA GLU A 44 -10.90 -4.92 -19.00
C GLU A 44 -9.73 -3.96 -18.68
N ASN A 45 -8.72 -3.91 -19.55
CA ASN A 45 -7.59 -3.02 -19.38
C ASN A 45 -8.01 -1.53 -19.42
N ASP A 46 -8.93 -1.17 -20.31
CA ASP A 46 -9.43 0.20 -20.40
C ASP A 46 -10.35 0.56 -19.21
N ALA A 47 -11.13 -0.40 -18.70
CA ALA A 47 -11.89 -0.23 -17.47
C ALA A 47 -10.97 -0.02 -16.26
N LEU A 48 -9.91 -0.81 -16.14
CA LEU A 48 -8.90 -0.67 -15.08
C LEU A 48 -8.16 0.67 -15.17
N LYS A 49 -7.79 1.13 -16.36
CA LYS A 49 -7.19 2.46 -16.55
C LYS A 49 -8.11 3.58 -16.07
N THR A 50 -9.40 3.47 -16.35
CA THR A 50 -10.40 4.44 -15.89
C THR A 50 -10.52 4.42 -14.37
N GLN A 51 -10.52 3.25 -13.75
CA GLN A 51 -10.52 3.13 -12.28
C GLN A 51 -9.26 3.74 -11.66
N VAL A 52 -8.09 3.49 -12.22
CA VAL A 52 -6.82 4.08 -11.76
C VAL A 52 -6.85 5.61 -11.87
N ALA A 53 -7.38 6.16 -12.97
CA ALA A 53 -7.53 7.60 -13.13
C ALA A 53 -8.46 8.20 -12.08
N ASN A 54 -9.60 7.54 -11.80
CA ASN A 54 -10.53 7.98 -10.75
C ASN A 54 -9.90 7.89 -9.34
N CYS A 55 -9.11 6.86 -9.05
CA CYS A 55 -8.38 6.77 -7.79
C CYS A 55 -7.41 7.93 -7.60
N LYS A 56 -6.68 8.29 -8.66
CA LYS A 56 -5.76 9.42 -8.62
C LYS A 56 -6.48 10.76 -8.39
N ASP A 57 -7.61 10.98 -9.06
CA ASP A 57 -8.42 12.19 -8.84
C ASP A 57 -8.93 12.28 -7.38
N LEU A 58 -9.36 11.15 -6.80
CA LEU A 58 -9.76 11.08 -5.40
C LEU A 58 -8.59 11.34 -4.43
N GLU A 59 -7.39 10.88 -4.76
CA GLU A 59 -6.19 11.17 -3.97
C GLU A 59 -5.86 12.67 -3.99
N ASP A 60 -5.95 13.31 -5.15
CA ASP A 60 -5.72 14.74 -5.32
C ASP A 60 -6.78 15.58 -4.56
N GLN A 61 -8.06 15.18 -4.63
CA GLN A 61 -9.14 15.81 -3.86
C GLN A 61 -8.94 15.65 -2.35
N LEU A 62 -8.51 14.48 -1.90
CA LEU A 62 -8.22 14.23 -0.50
C LEU A 62 -7.03 15.07 -0.01
N ALA A 63 -5.99 15.21 -0.82
CA ALA A 63 -4.85 16.06 -0.50
C ALA A 63 -5.27 17.53 -0.35
N LEU A 64 -6.09 18.03 -1.27
CA LEU A 64 -6.64 19.39 -1.22
C LEU A 64 -7.51 19.61 0.02
N ALA A 65 -8.41 18.68 0.32
CA ALA A 65 -9.27 18.76 1.51
C ALA A 65 -8.45 18.77 2.82
N ARG A 66 -7.36 18.01 2.89
CA ARG A 66 -6.43 18.03 4.03
C ARG A 66 -5.75 19.38 4.17
N MET A 67 -5.24 19.94 3.08
CA MET A 67 -4.62 21.27 3.11
C MET A 67 -5.60 22.35 3.60
N GLN A 68 -6.86 22.30 3.17
CA GLN A 68 -7.90 23.21 3.62
C GLN A 68 -8.22 23.05 5.11
N ALA A 69 -8.28 21.82 5.60
CA ALA A 69 -8.49 21.52 7.01
C ALA A 69 -7.33 22.03 7.88
N ASP A 70 -6.09 21.82 7.43
CA ASP A 70 -4.90 22.28 8.14
C ASP A 70 -4.85 23.83 8.18
N ASP A 71 -5.20 24.53 7.09
CA ASP A 71 -5.29 26.00 7.04
C ASP A 71 -6.39 26.52 8.00
N ALA A 72 -7.54 25.87 8.03
CA ALA A 72 -8.61 26.20 8.97
C ALA A 72 -8.17 26.01 10.43
N MET A 73 -7.44 24.94 10.74
CA MET A 73 -6.89 24.70 12.07
C MET A 73 -5.84 25.76 12.45
N LEU A 74 -4.99 26.18 11.50
CA LEU A 74 -4.02 27.25 11.71
C LEU A 74 -4.72 28.59 12.04
N LYS A 75 -5.80 28.92 11.33
CA LYS A 75 -6.61 30.10 11.61
C LYS A 75 -7.24 30.01 13.00
N LEU A 76 -7.80 28.85 13.36
CA LEU A 76 -8.37 28.61 14.68
C LEU A 76 -7.31 28.74 15.79
N ALA A 77 -6.11 28.19 15.59
CA ALA A 77 -5.01 28.29 16.53
C ALA A 77 -4.58 29.74 16.85
N ASN A 78 -4.82 30.67 15.94
CA ASN A 78 -4.54 32.09 16.16
C ASN A 78 -5.64 32.78 17.05
N TYR A 79 -6.83 32.17 17.17
CA TYR A 79 -7.92 32.65 18.02
C TYR A 79 -7.94 31.98 19.38
N GLU A 80 -7.40 30.74 19.50
CA GLU A 80 -7.39 30.00 20.77
C GLU A 80 -6.17 30.38 21.62
N GLY A 81 -6.32 31.47 22.38
CA GLY A 81 -5.36 31.87 23.42
C GLY A 81 -5.51 31.09 24.72
N ASP A 82 -6.26 29.99 24.79
CA ASP A 82 -6.56 29.32 26.06
C ASP A 82 -5.68 28.08 26.26
N ALA A 83 -4.79 28.16 27.26
CA ALA A 83 -3.72 27.22 27.55
C ALA A 83 -4.17 25.89 28.23
N SER A 84 -5.48 25.62 28.30
CA SER A 84 -5.99 24.47 29.07
C SER A 84 -6.23 23.20 28.22
N SER A 85 -6.37 23.31 26.94
CA SER A 85 -6.66 22.18 26.06
C SER A 85 -5.39 21.40 25.67
N LYS A 86 -5.42 20.08 25.85
CA LYS A 86 -4.38 19.20 25.36
C LYS A 86 -4.62 18.85 23.89
N VAL A 87 -3.61 19.09 23.09
CA VAL A 87 -3.64 18.82 21.64
C VAL A 87 -2.82 17.57 21.34
N HIS A 88 -3.40 16.63 20.64
CA HIS A 88 -2.77 15.35 20.35
C HIS A 88 -2.68 15.11 18.84
N ILE A 89 -1.57 14.57 18.36
CA ILE A 89 -1.50 13.99 17.02
C ILE A 89 -1.88 12.52 17.10
N ILE A 90 -2.96 12.15 16.42
CA ILE A 90 -3.50 10.79 16.40
C ILE A 90 -2.96 10.07 15.18
N VAL A 91 -2.42 8.87 15.42
CA VAL A 91 -1.86 7.98 14.38
C VAL A 91 -2.66 6.69 14.22
N GLY A 92 -3.68 6.48 15.05
CA GLY A 92 -4.56 5.33 14.93
C GLY A 92 -5.78 5.44 15.83
N ALA A 93 -6.91 4.88 15.38
CA ALA A 93 -8.17 4.81 16.12
C ALA A 93 -8.73 3.38 16.06
N PHE A 94 -8.97 2.77 17.22
CA PHE A 94 -9.34 1.37 17.33
C PHE A 94 -10.55 1.17 18.23
N LYS A 95 -11.52 0.36 17.78
CA LYS A 95 -12.64 -0.08 18.62
C LYS A 95 -12.21 -1.09 19.68
N LYS A 96 -11.27 -1.98 19.35
CA LYS A 96 -10.75 -2.99 20.27
C LYS A 96 -9.50 -2.46 20.98
N SER A 97 -9.49 -2.49 22.31
CA SER A 97 -8.35 -2.06 23.12
C SER A 97 -7.07 -2.83 22.79
N SER A 98 -7.16 -4.14 22.58
CA SER A 98 -6.01 -4.99 22.24
C SER A 98 -5.29 -4.53 20.96
N ASN A 99 -6.01 -4.01 19.97
CA ASN A 99 -5.42 -3.46 18.75
C ASN A 99 -4.72 -2.13 19.05
N ALA A 100 -5.33 -1.28 19.86
CA ALA A 100 -4.73 -0.03 20.31
C ALA A 100 -3.44 -0.30 21.12
N ASP A 101 -3.47 -1.28 22.03
CA ASP A 101 -2.31 -1.67 22.86
C ASP A 101 -1.14 -2.14 21.99
N SER A 102 -1.41 -3.01 21.00
CA SER A 102 -0.40 -3.52 20.08
C SER A 102 0.20 -2.39 19.23
N TYR A 103 -0.65 -1.48 18.73
CA TYR A 103 -0.20 -0.34 17.93
C TYR A 103 0.57 0.69 18.78
N SER A 104 0.11 0.96 20.00
CA SER A 104 0.79 1.78 21.01
C SER A 104 2.20 1.28 21.30
N ALA A 105 2.35 -0.03 21.54
CA ALA A 105 3.65 -0.65 21.78
C ALA A 105 4.60 -0.45 20.59
N ARG A 106 4.11 -0.60 19.36
CA ARG A 106 4.89 -0.33 18.15
C ARG A 106 5.32 1.12 18.05
N MET A 107 4.43 2.07 18.29
CA MET A 107 4.75 3.50 18.28
C MET A 107 5.84 3.85 19.29
N LYS A 108 5.80 3.26 20.50
CA LYS A 108 6.84 3.45 21.52
C LYS A 108 8.19 2.89 21.09
N GLN A 109 8.22 1.74 20.40
CA GLN A 109 9.44 1.17 19.84
C GLN A 109 10.05 2.05 18.73
N GLU A 110 9.21 2.74 17.97
CA GLU A 110 9.62 3.70 16.94
C GLU A 110 10.00 5.08 17.50
N GLY A 111 9.95 5.27 18.84
CA GLY A 111 10.35 6.51 19.52
C GLY A 111 9.26 7.56 19.68
N TYR A 112 7.99 7.21 19.40
CA TYR A 112 6.84 8.10 19.61
C TYR A 112 6.21 7.90 20.99
N ALA A 113 5.34 8.84 21.41
CA ALA A 113 4.70 8.76 22.72
C ALA A 113 3.85 7.49 22.90
N GLY A 114 3.16 7.05 21.86
CA GLY A 114 2.35 5.84 21.86
C GLY A 114 1.32 5.82 22.98
N ARG A 115 0.77 6.96 23.42
CA ARG A 115 -0.28 6.99 24.47
C ARG A 115 -1.61 6.61 23.86
N ILE A 116 -2.43 5.95 24.67
CA ILE A 116 -3.82 5.67 24.32
C ILE A 116 -4.70 6.64 25.10
N ILE A 117 -5.57 7.35 24.39
CA ILE A 117 -6.57 8.25 24.96
C ILE A 117 -7.96 7.82 24.52
N ALA A 118 -8.97 8.17 25.32
CA ALA A 118 -10.36 7.91 24.96
C ALA A 118 -10.80 8.90 23.88
N GLY A 119 -11.31 8.36 22.78
CA GLY A 119 -11.87 9.15 21.68
C GLY A 119 -13.40 9.08 21.66
N PRO A 120 -14.04 9.83 20.75
CA PRO A 120 -15.47 9.78 20.54
C PRO A 120 -15.93 8.37 20.11
N TYR A 121 -17.20 8.05 20.34
CA TYR A 121 -17.82 6.78 19.97
C TYR A 121 -17.09 5.53 20.48
N SER A 122 -16.47 5.63 21.67
CA SER A 122 -15.70 4.55 22.31
C SER A 122 -14.50 4.06 21.47
N PHE A 123 -13.88 4.94 20.70
CA PHE A 123 -12.61 4.63 20.07
C PHE A 123 -11.45 4.83 21.07
N ASN A 124 -10.46 3.96 20.98
CA ASN A 124 -9.16 4.10 21.61
C ASN A 124 -8.23 4.77 20.60
N LEU A 125 -7.83 6.01 20.86
CA LEU A 125 -6.96 6.79 19.98
C LEU A 125 -5.51 6.61 20.42
N VAL A 126 -4.62 6.27 19.49
CA VAL A 126 -3.18 6.17 19.74
C VAL A 126 -2.51 7.45 19.26
N THR A 127 -1.73 8.08 20.12
CA THR A 127 -1.06 9.36 19.83
C THR A 127 0.41 9.15 19.48
N SER A 128 0.94 9.96 18.56
CA SER A 128 2.39 10.10 18.37
C SER A 128 3.00 11.10 19.34
N GLY A 129 2.27 12.14 19.72
CA GLY A 129 2.68 13.20 20.65
C GLY A 129 1.50 13.98 21.22
N SER A 130 1.79 14.76 22.27
CA SER A 130 0.84 15.67 22.93
C SER A 130 1.48 17.06 23.07
N TYR A 131 0.71 18.09 22.80
CA TYR A 131 1.18 19.47 22.67
C TYR A 131 0.29 20.42 23.46
N ASN A 132 0.83 21.57 23.83
CA ASN A 132 0.11 22.61 24.55
C ASN A 132 -0.57 23.62 23.62
N SER A 133 -0.42 23.47 22.30
CA SER A 133 -1.08 24.31 21.31
C SER A 133 -1.26 23.60 19.98
N VAL A 134 -2.28 23.98 19.22
CA VAL A 134 -2.53 23.49 17.86
C VAL A 134 -1.36 23.83 16.94
N LYS A 135 -0.77 25.01 17.07
CA LYS A 135 0.39 25.44 16.27
C LYS A 135 1.59 24.50 16.47
N ALA A 136 1.89 24.12 17.72
CA ALA A 136 2.97 23.18 18.00
C ALA A 136 2.68 21.79 17.41
N ALA A 137 1.45 21.30 17.55
CA ALA A 137 1.03 20.04 16.96
C ALA A 137 1.09 20.05 15.41
N LEU A 138 0.69 21.13 14.75
CA LEU A 138 0.76 21.27 13.31
C LEU A 138 2.19 21.21 12.76
N ASN A 139 3.15 21.81 13.45
CA ASN A 139 4.55 21.74 13.04
C ASN A 139 5.08 20.30 12.96
N ASP A 140 4.64 19.44 13.89
CA ASP A 140 5.07 18.05 13.92
C ASP A 140 4.19 17.13 13.07
N LEU A 141 2.93 17.52 12.80
CA LEU A 141 1.97 16.71 12.05
C LEU A 141 2.49 16.33 10.66
N TYR A 142 3.13 17.26 9.95
CA TYR A 142 3.70 16.99 8.63
C TYR A 142 4.79 15.93 8.68
N SER A 143 5.66 16.00 9.70
CA SER A 143 6.70 14.98 9.90
C SER A 143 6.11 13.61 10.25
N VAL A 144 5.03 13.58 11.06
CA VAL A 144 4.33 12.34 11.41
C VAL A 144 3.62 11.75 10.20
N ARG A 145 3.02 12.58 9.35
CA ARG A 145 2.39 12.13 8.10
C ARG A 145 3.38 11.52 7.12
N ASP A 146 4.56 12.07 7.04
CA ASP A 146 5.64 11.58 6.16
C ASP A 146 6.25 10.26 6.67
N LYS A 147 6.52 10.18 7.97
CA LYS A 147 7.32 9.10 8.56
C LYS A 147 6.50 7.94 9.13
N VAL A 148 5.27 8.18 9.57
CA VAL A 148 4.45 7.21 10.30
C VAL A 148 3.22 6.80 9.50
N ILE A 149 2.30 7.74 9.28
CA ILE A 149 1.05 7.48 8.57
C ILE A 149 0.45 8.76 8.01
N GLN A 150 0.19 8.79 6.72
CA GLN A 150 -0.36 9.94 6.00
C GLN A 150 -1.73 10.41 6.52
N THR A 151 -2.49 9.52 7.16
CA THR A 151 -3.81 9.80 7.71
C THR A 151 -3.78 10.36 9.13
N ALA A 152 -2.62 10.72 9.68
CA ALA A 152 -2.53 11.35 10.99
C ALA A 152 -3.30 12.67 11.05
N TRP A 153 -3.98 12.93 12.19
CA TRP A 153 -4.78 14.14 12.40
C TRP A 153 -4.62 14.70 13.81
N ILE A 154 -5.06 15.93 14.01
CA ILE A 154 -5.07 16.58 15.32
C ILE A 154 -6.39 16.31 16.05
N TYR A 155 -6.30 16.00 17.34
CA TYR A 155 -7.40 15.86 18.27
C TYR A 155 -7.17 16.77 19.46
N ILE A 156 -8.19 17.54 19.86
CA ILE A 156 -8.16 18.47 21.01
C ILE A 156 -9.04 17.85 22.10
N GLU A 157 -8.43 17.67 23.30
CA GLU A 157 -9.09 17.11 24.48
C GLU A 157 -9.65 18.23 25.36
#